data_d9e323cd1258436c5b3bafce64197fb1
#
_entry.id   d9e323cd1258436c5b3bafce64197fb1
#
_cell.length_a   1.000
_cell.length_b   1.000
_cell.length_c   1.000
_cell.angle_alpha   90.00
_cell.angle_beta   90.00
_cell.angle_gamma   90.00
#
_symmetry.space_group_name_H-M   'P 1'
#
loop_
_entity.id
_entity.type
_entity.pdbx_description
1 polymer ?
#
loop_
_entity_poly.entity_id
_entity_poly.type
_entity_poly.pdbx_seq_one_letter_code
_entity_poly.pdbx_strand_id
1 'polypeptide(L)'
;MSGLKPLATALVLAAMALPAHAQQPAPPKEPVRDEFFWLGEMNKASTVINAEQGLLDRALAPKLAQGIARVIEAGNQPGARRPSTVITFEPLMIKEAGVEVTLIHAGRSSQDMHATYRAAIMRDRLLTLAERLNQATRTMVELAAAHRDTVVPNYTNGVAAQPNSYGHYLLGLAAGLDRDAQRIRETYARVDRSPMGTTVLNGTSWPLDRQRMADYLGFAGLVENAYDASQIAAADLPVEVGGIVTGIALHVGGFIEDVMTQYAQARPWILLREGGGTTGGGNTYVSSAMPQKRNP
;
A
#
# COMPACT_ATOMS: atom_id res chain seq x y z
N MET A 1 -20.80 -49.31 -36.56
CA MET A 1 -20.03 -48.07 -36.64
C MET A 1 -20.94 -46.96 -36.10
N SER A 2 -20.93 -46.75 -34.80
CA SER A 2 -21.80 -45.79 -34.13
C SER A 2 -20.99 -44.50 -33.88
N GLY A 3 -21.49 -43.41 -34.45
CA GLY A 3 -20.85 -42.10 -34.36
C GLY A 3 -20.90 -41.51 -32.96
N LEU A 4 -19.76 -41.28 -32.36
CA LEU A 4 -19.61 -40.43 -31.21
C LEU A 4 -19.78 -38.97 -31.64
N LYS A 5 -20.85 -38.33 -31.14
CA LYS A 5 -21.02 -36.87 -31.22
C LYS A 5 -20.10 -36.22 -30.20
N PRO A 6 -19.35 -35.18 -30.56
CA PRO A 6 -18.57 -34.43 -29.55
C PRO A 6 -19.52 -33.62 -28.66
N LEU A 7 -19.54 -33.92 -27.36
CA LEU A 7 -20.11 -33.00 -26.36
C LEU A 7 -19.18 -31.80 -26.23
N ALA A 8 -19.51 -30.71 -26.88
CA ALA A 8 -18.94 -29.41 -26.60
C ALA A 8 -19.64 -28.86 -25.34
N THR A 9 -19.10 -29.12 -24.17
CA THR A 9 -19.56 -28.48 -22.94
C THR A 9 -18.92 -27.09 -22.87
N ALA A 10 -19.64 -26.08 -23.35
CA ALA A 10 -19.27 -24.69 -23.16
C ALA A 10 -19.46 -24.36 -21.68
N LEU A 11 -18.36 -24.15 -20.96
CA LEU A 11 -18.37 -23.67 -19.58
C LEU A 11 -18.62 -22.17 -19.59
N VAL A 12 -19.86 -21.78 -19.31
CA VAL A 12 -20.22 -20.38 -19.05
C VAL A 12 -19.78 -20.04 -17.62
N LEU A 13 -18.78 -19.18 -17.48
CA LEU A 13 -18.46 -18.56 -16.18
C LEU A 13 -19.67 -17.69 -15.78
N ALA A 14 -20.57 -18.24 -14.98
CA ALA A 14 -21.57 -17.47 -14.27
C ALA A 14 -20.86 -16.68 -13.15
N ALA A 15 -20.53 -15.43 -13.42
CA ALA A 15 -20.20 -14.50 -12.36
C ALA A 15 -21.46 -14.38 -11.49
N MET A 16 -21.41 -14.97 -10.28
CA MET A 16 -22.43 -14.70 -9.27
C MET A 16 -22.44 -13.18 -9.01
N ALA A 17 -23.51 -12.52 -9.39
CA ALA A 17 -23.79 -11.16 -8.98
C ALA A 17 -23.91 -11.20 -7.44
N LEU A 18 -22.95 -10.65 -6.74
CA LEU A 18 -23.09 -10.38 -5.31
C LEU A 18 -24.32 -9.47 -5.15
N PRO A 19 -25.19 -9.74 -4.17
CA PRO A 19 -26.35 -8.89 -3.93
C PRO A 19 -25.86 -7.46 -3.73
N ALA A 20 -26.55 -6.50 -4.35
CA ALA A 20 -26.30 -5.09 -4.13
C ALA A 20 -26.40 -4.80 -2.62
N HIS A 21 -25.26 -4.64 -1.98
CA HIS A 21 -25.23 -4.18 -0.59
C HIS A 21 -25.85 -2.79 -0.58
N ALA A 22 -26.92 -2.62 0.20
CA ALA A 22 -27.45 -1.30 0.53
C ALA A 22 -26.26 -0.39 0.86
N GLN A 23 -26.17 0.75 0.18
CA GLN A 23 -25.12 1.74 0.42
C GLN A 23 -25.15 2.16 1.89
N GLN A 24 -24.28 1.57 2.69
CA GLN A 24 -23.96 2.15 3.99
C GLN A 24 -23.42 3.56 3.73
N PRO A 25 -23.80 4.56 4.54
CA PRO A 25 -23.19 5.89 4.45
C PRO A 25 -21.66 5.72 4.46
N ALA A 26 -21.01 6.34 3.48
CA ALA A 26 -19.55 6.26 3.38
C ALA A 26 -18.95 6.61 4.75
N PRO A 27 -18.05 5.78 5.31
CA PRO A 27 -17.40 6.11 6.56
C PRO A 27 -16.74 7.49 6.43
N PRO A 28 -16.68 8.28 7.52
CA PRO A 28 -16.01 9.58 7.48
C PRO A 28 -14.65 9.37 6.84
N LYS A 29 -14.32 10.18 5.84
CA LYS A 29 -13.05 10.09 5.14
C LYS A 29 -11.95 10.21 6.18
N GLU A 30 -11.20 9.13 6.38
CA GLU A 30 -10.01 9.18 7.21
C GLU A 30 -9.10 10.31 6.73
N PRO A 31 -8.44 11.02 7.66
CA PRO A 31 -7.53 12.09 7.28
C PRO A 31 -6.43 11.51 6.37
N VAL A 32 -6.12 12.24 5.30
CA VAL A 32 -5.03 11.86 4.38
C VAL A 32 -3.72 11.82 5.16
N ARG A 33 -3.12 10.64 5.28
CA ARG A 33 -1.87 10.39 6.02
C ARG A 33 -0.66 10.61 5.11
N ASP A 34 -0.53 11.85 4.62
CA ASP A 34 0.59 12.34 3.80
C ASP A 34 1.72 12.93 4.67
N GLU A 35 2.71 13.54 4.04
CA GLU A 35 3.82 14.21 4.71
C GLU A 35 3.35 15.29 5.68
N PHE A 36 2.33 16.07 5.31
CA PHE A 36 1.74 17.10 6.17
C PHE A 36 1.16 16.51 7.46
N PHE A 37 0.42 15.43 7.35
CA PHE A 37 -0.13 14.71 8.50
C PHE A 37 1.00 14.30 9.45
N TRP A 38 2.01 13.62 8.93
CA TRP A 38 3.10 13.12 9.75
C TRP A 38 3.99 14.22 10.33
N LEU A 39 4.21 15.32 9.59
CA LEU A 39 4.86 16.52 10.15
C LEU A 39 4.07 17.08 11.32
N GLY A 40 2.75 17.13 11.20
CA GLY A 40 1.86 17.51 12.29
C GLY A 40 2.02 16.62 13.53
N GLU A 41 1.96 15.29 13.35
CA GLU A 41 2.11 14.32 14.44
C GLU A 41 3.48 14.40 15.12
N MET A 42 4.58 14.53 14.35
CA MET A 42 5.92 14.70 14.89
C MET A 42 6.08 16.00 15.70
N ASN A 43 5.46 17.09 15.26
CA ASN A 43 5.48 18.36 15.97
C ASN A 43 4.69 18.29 17.29
N LYS A 44 3.52 17.63 17.28
CA LYS A 44 2.76 17.34 18.51
C LYS A 44 3.57 16.49 19.49
N ALA A 45 4.13 15.36 19.00
CA ALA A 45 4.94 14.46 19.81
C ALA A 45 6.12 15.21 20.47
N SER A 46 6.88 16.00 19.69
CA SER A 46 7.99 16.77 20.21
C SER A 46 7.56 17.82 21.23
N THR A 47 6.42 18.50 21.04
CA THR A 47 5.92 19.48 22.00
C THR A 47 5.63 18.84 23.35
N VAL A 48 4.97 17.67 23.35
CA VAL A 48 4.61 16.96 24.58
C VAL A 48 5.86 16.38 25.24
N ILE A 49 6.64 15.60 24.52
CA ILE A 49 7.75 14.83 25.05
C ILE A 49 8.89 15.76 25.52
N ASN A 50 9.22 16.79 24.74
CA ASN A 50 10.25 17.75 25.12
C ASN A 50 9.85 18.54 26.38
N ALA A 51 8.56 18.88 26.55
CA ALA A 51 8.08 19.54 27.76
C ALA A 51 8.15 18.62 29.00
N GLU A 52 7.85 17.33 28.82
CA GLU A 52 7.94 16.34 29.91
C GLU A 52 9.38 16.03 30.31
N GLN A 53 10.31 16.03 29.34
CA GLN A 53 11.75 15.81 29.56
C GLN A 53 12.50 17.07 30.00
N GLY A 54 11.83 18.21 30.10
CA GLY A 54 12.45 19.48 30.49
C GLY A 54 13.28 20.14 29.38
N LEU A 55 13.17 19.69 28.15
CA LEU A 55 13.80 20.29 26.97
C LEU A 55 13.02 21.50 26.43
N LEU A 56 11.76 21.61 26.80
CA LEU A 56 10.86 22.72 26.50
C LEU A 56 10.21 23.18 27.80
N ASP A 57 10.16 24.50 28.01
CA ASP A 57 9.44 25.04 29.15
C ASP A 57 7.96 24.64 29.10
N ARG A 58 7.50 24.01 30.17
CA ARG A 58 6.10 23.56 30.31
C ARG A 58 5.09 24.69 30.19
N ALA A 59 5.47 25.92 30.56
CA ALA A 59 4.60 27.09 30.43
C ALA A 59 4.37 27.48 28.95
N LEU A 60 5.33 27.20 28.07
CA LEU A 60 5.20 27.46 26.63
C LEU A 60 4.42 26.37 25.87
N ALA A 61 4.47 25.14 26.35
CA ALA A 61 3.92 23.98 25.63
C ALA A 61 2.44 24.15 25.19
N PRO A 62 1.51 24.70 26.01
CA PRO A 62 0.12 24.90 25.58
C PRO A 62 -0.02 25.90 24.42
N LYS A 63 0.75 27.01 24.44
CA LYS A 63 0.77 28.01 23.37
C LYS A 63 1.23 27.38 22.05
N LEU A 64 2.32 26.61 22.11
CA LEU A 64 2.89 25.97 20.94
C LEU A 64 1.96 24.88 20.39
N ALA A 65 1.37 24.05 21.25
CA ALA A 65 0.42 23.02 20.88
C ALA A 65 -0.82 23.61 20.17
N GLN A 66 -1.36 24.73 20.68
CA GLN A 66 -2.47 25.43 20.03
C GLN A 66 -2.09 25.98 18.65
N GLY A 67 -0.88 26.54 18.50
CA GLY A 67 -0.39 27.03 17.20
C GLY A 67 -0.24 25.89 16.19
N ILE A 68 0.34 24.77 16.60
CA ILE A 68 0.45 23.56 15.76
C ILE A 68 -0.94 23.05 15.37
N ALA A 69 -1.89 23.01 16.30
CA ALA A 69 -3.26 22.58 16.02
C ALA A 69 -3.92 23.47 14.96
N ARG A 70 -3.76 24.81 15.04
CA ARG A 70 -4.29 25.74 14.03
C ARG A 70 -3.68 25.50 12.64
N VAL A 71 -2.37 25.23 12.57
CA VAL A 71 -1.71 24.90 11.29
C VAL A 71 -2.32 23.62 10.69
N ILE A 72 -2.51 22.59 11.51
CA ILE A 72 -3.09 21.31 11.07
C ILE A 72 -4.54 21.51 10.61
N GLU A 73 -5.34 22.24 11.38
CA GLU A 73 -6.73 22.53 11.04
C GLU A 73 -6.85 23.31 9.72
N ALA A 74 -6.02 24.34 9.54
CA ALA A 74 -5.98 25.12 8.31
C ALA A 74 -5.59 24.26 7.08
N GLY A 75 -4.60 23.36 7.22
CA GLY A 75 -4.17 22.48 6.15
C GLY A 75 -5.13 21.34 5.84
N ASN A 76 -6.09 21.06 6.72
CA ASN A 76 -7.14 20.06 6.50
C ASN A 76 -8.40 20.63 5.83
N GLN A 77 -8.47 21.95 5.61
CA GLN A 77 -9.58 22.55 4.89
C GLN A 77 -9.60 22.13 3.42
N PRO A 78 -10.76 21.96 2.79
CA PRO A 78 -10.85 21.63 1.37
C PRO A 78 -10.08 22.63 0.50
N GLY A 79 -9.18 22.12 -0.37
CA GLY A 79 -8.37 22.94 -1.26
C GLY A 79 -7.18 23.64 -0.61
N ALA A 80 -6.94 23.45 0.69
CA ALA A 80 -5.80 24.05 1.38
C ALA A 80 -4.47 23.45 0.90
N ARG A 81 -3.43 24.30 0.88
CA ARG A 81 -2.06 23.83 0.63
C ARG A 81 -1.55 23.04 1.84
N ARG A 82 -1.00 21.86 1.58
CA ARG A 82 -0.40 20.96 2.57
C ARG A 82 1.11 20.89 2.36
N PRO A 83 1.93 21.58 3.16
CA PRO A 83 3.38 21.49 3.05
C PRO A 83 3.90 20.07 3.28
N SER A 84 4.87 19.64 2.47
CA SER A 84 5.44 18.30 2.49
C SER A 84 6.86 18.22 3.07
N THR A 85 7.41 19.34 3.51
CA THR A 85 8.77 19.41 4.08
C THR A 85 8.79 20.24 5.36
N VAL A 86 9.80 20.00 6.21
CA VAL A 86 10.01 20.78 7.44
C VAL A 86 10.17 22.27 7.12
N ILE A 87 10.96 22.60 6.10
CA ILE A 87 11.25 24.00 5.69
C ILE A 87 9.97 24.76 5.29
N THR A 88 8.99 24.08 4.69
CA THR A 88 7.73 24.70 4.27
C THR A 88 6.64 24.63 5.35
N PHE A 89 6.76 23.74 6.34
CA PHE A 89 5.84 23.60 7.46
C PHE A 89 6.18 24.58 8.61
N GLU A 90 7.46 24.71 8.96
CA GLU A 90 7.93 25.52 10.07
C GLU A 90 7.49 27.00 10.01
N PRO A 91 7.56 27.71 8.87
CA PRO A 91 7.07 29.09 8.78
C PRO A 91 5.60 29.24 9.16
N LEU A 92 4.77 28.24 8.92
CA LEU A 92 3.36 28.26 9.31
C LEU A 92 3.24 28.16 10.83
N MET A 93 4.05 27.31 11.47
CA MET A 93 4.08 27.21 12.96
C MET A 93 4.56 28.50 13.59
N ILE A 94 5.61 29.13 13.04
CA ILE A 94 6.13 30.43 13.53
C ILE A 94 5.05 31.50 13.44
N LYS A 95 4.30 31.54 12.34
CA LYS A 95 3.20 32.49 12.17
C LYS A 95 2.11 32.31 13.22
N GLU A 96 1.77 31.08 13.58
CA GLU A 96 0.65 30.76 14.49
C GLU A 96 1.05 30.74 15.99
N ALA A 97 2.28 30.37 16.30
CA ALA A 97 2.74 30.17 17.68
C ALA A 97 3.85 31.12 18.14
N GLY A 98 4.47 31.86 17.22
CA GLY A 98 5.66 32.65 17.49
C GLY A 98 6.96 31.88 17.25
N VAL A 99 8.09 32.60 17.27
CA VAL A 99 9.42 32.02 17.00
C VAL A 99 9.80 30.94 18.02
N GLU A 100 9.27 30.99 19.23
CA GLU A 100 9.52 30.03 20.29
C GLU A 100 9.13 28.58 19.89
N VAL A 101 8.30 28.41 18.87
CA VAL A 101 7.96 27.08 18.35
C VAL A 101 9.18 26.33 17.85
N THR A 102 10.25 27.02 17.44
CA THR A 102 11.51 26.40 17.02
C THR A 102 12.23 25.64 18.14
N LEU A 103 11.91 25.91 19.42
CA LEU A 103 12.46 25.18 20.57
C LEU A 103 12.05 23.69 20.58
N ILE A 104 10.98 23.31 19.89
CA ILE A 104 10.60 21.90 19.77
C ILE A 104 11.58 21.08 18.92
N HIS A 105 12.54 21.73 18.22
CA HIS A 105 13.57 21.06 17.46
C HIS A 105 14.72 20.48 18.29
N ALA A 106 14.70 20.62 19.62
CA ALA A 106 15.69 19.97 20.48
C ALA A 106 15.74 18.47 20.21
N GLY A 107 16.93 17.94 19.88
CA GLY A 107 17.15 16.52 19.60
C GLY A 107 16.64 15.98 18.26
N ARG A 108 16.28 16.83 17.31
CA ARG A 108 15.83 16.44 15.97
C ARG A 108 16.35 17.37 14.87
N SER A 109 16.28 16.90 13.64
CA SER A 109 16.59 17.69 12.44
C SER A 109 15.56 17.43 11.34
N SER A 110 15.61 18.22 10.25
CA SER A 110 14.75 17.97 9.09
C SER A 110 14.98 16.58 8.47
N GLN A 111 16.20 16.06 8.52
CA GLN A 111 16.53 14.78 7.87
C GLN A 111 15.93 13.58 8.58
N ASP A 112 16.04 13.49 9.91
CA ASP A 112 15.42 12.39 10.65
C ASP A 112 13.88 12.50 10.66
N MET A 113 13.34 13.71 10.61
CA MET A 113 11.90 13.93 10.40
C MET A 113 11.46 13.43 9.01
N HIS A 114 12.24 13.72 7.95
CA HIS A 114 11.94 13.21 6.61
C HIS A 114 12.07 11.68 6.52
N ALA A 115 13.09 11.09 7.13
CA ALA A 115 13.21 9.63 7.22
C ALA A 115 12.01 9.02 7.94
N THR A 116 11.55 9.65 9.04
CA THR A 116 10.42 9.19 9.84
C THR A 116 9.10 9.20 9.07
N TYR A 117 8.74 10.31 8.41
CA TYR A 117 7.48 10.32 7.68
C TYR A 117 7.52 9.40 6.44
N ARG A 118 8.67 9.24 5.80
CA ARG A 118 8.82 8.26 4.69
C ARG A 118 8.59 6.84 5.17
N ALA A 119 9.18 6.45 6.30
CA ALA A 119 8.95 5.15 6.92
C ALA A 119 7.47 4.97 7.30
N ALA A 120 6.84 5.97 7.90
CA ALA A 120 5.43 5.93 8.29
C ALA A 120 4.48 5.80 7.08
N ILE A 121 4.70 6.57 6.02
CA ILE A 121 3.92 6.48 4.77
C ILE A 121 4.14 5.12 4.10
N MET A 122 5.38 4.63 4.07
CA MET A 122 5.71 3.32 3.51
C MET A 122 5.00 2.20 4.27
N ARG A 123 4.96 2.27 5.60
CA ARG A 123 4.21 1.37 6.47
C ARG A 123 2.72 1.35 6.11
N ASP A 124 2.08 2.53 5.98
CA ASP A 124 0.68 2.65 5.61
C ASP A 124 0.40 2.06 4.21
N ARG A 125 1.32 2.27 3.26
CA ARG A 125 1.22 1.71 1.90
C ARG A 125 1.40 0.19 1.88
N LEU A 126 2.31 -0.36 2.69
CA LEU A 126 2.47 -1.81 2.81
C LEU A 126 1.21 -2.48 3.38
N LEU A 127 0.55 -1.88 4.37
CA LEU A 127 -0.73 -2.39 4.90
C LEU A 127 -1.82 -2.40 3.82
N THR A 128 -1.95 -1.31 3.07
CA THR A 128 -2.91 -1.22 1.96
C THR A 128 -2.60 -2.28 0.88
N LEU A 129 -1.32 -2.46 0.54
CA LEU A 129 -0.90 -3.48 -0.43
C LEU A 129 -1.22 -4.89 0.07
N ALA A 130 -0.94 -5.18 1.36
CA ALA A 130 -1.24 -6.46 1.97
C ALA A 130 -2.75 -6.77 1.94
N GLU A 131 -3.59 -5.79 2.25
CA GLU A 131 -5.05 -5.93 2.19
C GLU A 131 -5.52 -6.30 0.77
N ARG A 132 -5.04 -5.56 -0.25
CA ARG A 132 -5.39 -5.81 -1.66
C ARG A 132 -4.88 -7.17 -2.14
N LEU A 133 -3.66 -7.54 -1.77
CA LEU A 133 -3.08 -8.83 -2.10
C LEU A 133 -3.87 -9.98 -1.47
N ASN A 134 -4.23 -9.85 -0.19
CA ASN A 134 -5.04 -10.85 0.50
C ASN A 134 -6.43 -11.01 -0.13
N GLN A 135 -7.06 -9.91 -0.57
CA GLN A 135 -8.34 -9.95 -1.27
C GLN A 135 -8.20 -10.69 -2.62
N ALA A 136 -7.17 -10.36 -3.41
CA ALA A 136 -6.91 -11.02 -4.69
C ALA A 136 -6.62 -12.53 -4.51
N THR A 137 -5.79 -12.88 -3.51
CA THR A 137 -5.47 -14.27 -3.20
C THR A 137 -6.72 -15.05 -2.78
N ARG A 138 -7.59 -14.46 -1.95
CA ARG A 138 -8.87 -15.07 -1.55
C ARG A 138 -9.74 -15.38 -2.77
N THR A 139 -9.95 -14.39 -3.64
CA THR A 139 -10.73 -14.56 -4.87
C THR A 139 -10.17 -15.68 -5.74
N MET A 140 -8.83 -15.75 -5.87
CA MET A 140 -8.17 -16.80 -6.64
C MET A 140 -8.37 -18.19 -6.01
N VAL A 141 -8.30 -18.32 -4.70
CA VAL A 141 -8.55 -19.58 -3.98
C VAL A 141 -10.01 -20.01 -4.10
N GLU A 142 -10.96 -19.11 -3.97
CA GLU A 142 -12.39 -19.38 -4.17
C GLU A 142 -12.67 -19.88 -5.59
N LEU A 143 -12.08 -19.23 -6.59
CA LEU A 143 -12.18 -19.68 -7.99
C LEU A 143 -11.52 -21.05 -8.18
N ALA A 144 -10.38 -21.29 -7.57
CA ALA A 144 -9.70 -22.58 -7.63
C ALA A 144 -10.57 -23.70 -7.03
N ALA A 145 -11.24 -23.46 -5.90
CA ALA A 145 -12.15 -24.40 -5.29
C ALA A 145 -13.35 -24.74 -6.18
N ALA A 146 -13.91 -23.72 -6.86
CA ALA A 146 -15.02 -23.92 -7.82
C ALA A 146 -14.61 -24.72 -9.06
N HIS A 147 -13.33 -24.72 -9.42
CA HIS A 147 -12.80 -25.37 -10.61
C HIS A 147 -11.80 -26.49 -10.34
N ARG A 148 -11.85 -27.10 -9.14
CA ARG A 148 -10.92 -28.18 -8.76
C ARG A 148 -10.99 -29.41 -9.70
N ASP A 149 -12.18 -29.68 -10.25
CA ASP A 149 -12.45 -30.85 -11.13
C ASP A 149 -12.57 -30.44 -12.62
N THR A 150 -12.35 -29.18 -12.95
CA THR A 150 -12.39 -28.68 -14.34
C THR A 150 -11.08 -29.00 -15.02
N VAL A 151 -11.09 -29.98 -15.93
CA VAL A 151 -9.89 -30.44 -16.67
C VAL A 151 -9.53 -29.45 -17.75
N VAL A 152 -8.29 -29.02 -17.76
CA VAL A 152 -7.67 -28.11 -18.73
C VAL A 152 -6.30 -28.64 -19.14
N PRO A 153 -5.79 -28.31 -20.35
CA PRO A 153 -4.42 -28.64 -20.70
C PRO A 153 -3.45 -27.63 -20.07
N ASN A 154 -2.34 -28.10 -19.52
CA ASN A 154 -1.16 -27.27 -19.31
C ASN A 154 -0.34 -27.20 -20.59
N TYR A 155 0.32 -26.06 -20.80
CA TYR A 155 1.14 -25.79 -21.96
C TYR A 155 2.61 -25.68 -21.59
N THR A 156 3.48 -26.17 -22.45
CA THR A 156 4.91 -25.89 -22.44
C THR A 156 5.33 -25.39 -23.80
N ASN A 157 6.06 -24.31 -23.87
CA ASN A 157 6.47 -23.69 -25.13
C ASN A 157 5.30 -23.45 -26.13
N GLY A 158 4.13 -23.09 -25.61
CA GLY A 158 2.92 -22.86 -26.42
C GLY A 158 2.22 -24.14 -26.94
N VAL A 159 2.68 -25.33 -26.53
CA VAL A 159 2.12 -26.64 -26.94
C VAL A 159 1.40 -27.29 -25.76
N ALA A 160 0.19 -27.82 -26.00
CA ALA A 160 -0.54 -28.57 -24.98
C ALA A 160 0.26 -29.82 -24.56
N ALA A 161 0.58 -29.95 -23.29
CA ALA A 161 1.52 -30.94 -22.77
C ALA A 161 0.83 -31.96 -21.86
N GLN A 162 0.25 -31.52 -20.73
CA GLN A 162 -0.30 -32.40 -19.72
C GLN A 162 -1.72 -32.00 -19.34
N PRO A 163 -2.62 -32.96 -19.06
CA PRO A 163 -3.90 -32.65 -18.44
C PRO A 163 -3.69 -32.17 -16.99
N ASN A 164 -4.47 -31.16 -16.62
CA ASN A 164 -4.45 -30.57 -15.27
C ASN A 164 -5.87 -30.16 -14.88
N SER A 165 -6.09 -29.79 -13.62
CA SER A 165 -7.30 -29.05 -13.25
C SER A 165 -7.04 -27.56 -13.24
N TYR A 166 -8.04 -26.76 -13.63
CA TYR A 166 -7.95 -25.33 -13.56
C TYR A 166 -7.75 -24.83 -12.11
N GLY A 167 -8.37 -25.55 -11.15
CA GLY A 167 -8.14 -25.28 -9.73
C GLY A 167 -6.67 -25.44 -9.32
N HIS A 168 -5.98 -26.50 -9.76
CA HIS A 168 -4.55 -26.69 -9.49
C HIS A 168 -3.69 -25.57 -10.10
N TYR A 169 -3.97 -25.17 -11.34
CA TYR A 169 -3.29 -24.05 -11.98
C TYR A 169 -3.42 -22.76 -11.18
N LEU A 170 -4.65 -22.40 -10.75
CA LEU A 170 -4.90 -21.20 -9.95
C LEU A 170 -4.24 -21.25 -8.56
N LEU A 171 -4.19 -22.42 -7.91
CA LEU A 171 -3.50 -22.58 -6.63
C LEU A 171 -1.99 -22.40 -6.76
N GLY A 172 -1.39 -22.75 -7.90
CA GLY A 172 0.01 -22.46 -8.18
C GLY A 172 0.30 -20.95 -8.19
N LEU A 173 -0.59 -20.15 -8.77
CA LEU A 173 -0.51 -18.69 -8.75
C LEU A 173 -0.78 -18.13 -7.35
N ALA A 174 -1.80 -18.63 -6.66
CA ALA A 174 -2.11 -18.23 -5.28
C ALA A 174 -0.92 -18.47 -4.33
N ALA A 175 -0.18 -19.58 -4.50
CA ALA A 175 1.04 -19.85 -3.72
C ALA A 175 2.16 -18.81 -3.99
N GLY A 176 2.23 -18.24 -5.19
CA GLY A 176 3.10 -17.10 -5.50
C GLY A 176 2.72 -15.87 -4.69
N LEU A 177 1.44 -15.51 -4.70
CA LEU A 177 0.91 -14.36 -3.96
C LEU A 177 1.02 -14.54 -2.42
N ASP A 178 0.90 -15.77 -1.90
CA ASP A 178 1.13 -16.07 -0.48
C ASP A 178 2.58 -15.79 -0.08
N ARG A 179 3.55 -16.18 -0.89
CA ARG A 179 4.97 -15.82 -0.65
C ARG A 179 5.20 -14.31 -0.68
N ASP A 180 4.49 -13.57 -1.53
CA ASP A 180 4.55 -12.12 -1.55
C ASP A 180 3.96 -11.50 -0.28
N ALA A 181 2.86 -12.06 0.23
CA ALA A 181 2.29 -11.64 1.52
C ALA A 181 3.25 -11.89 2.70
N GLN A 182 4.03 -12.98 2.67
CA GLN A 182 5.09 -13.24 3.66
C GLN A 182 6.20 -12.19 3.57
N ARG A 183 6.67 -11.86 2.36
CA ARG A 183 7.68 -10.81 2.14
C ARG A 183 7.20 -9.45 2.67
N ILE A 184 5.94 -9.07 2.38
CA ILE A 184 5.36 -7.84 2.92
C ILE A 184 5.40 -7.82 4.45
N ARG A 185 5.03 -8.92 5.11
CA ARG A 185 5.02 -9.02 6.58
C ARG A 185 6.43 -8.86 7.17
N GLU A 186 7.42 -9.51 6.57
CA GLU A 186 8.82 -9.42 7.01
C GLU A 186 9.39 -8.02 6.81
N THR A 187 9.11 -7.40 5.67
CA THR A 187 9.56 -6.03 5.37
C THR A 187 8.83 -5.01 6.24
N TYR A 188 7.55 -5.21 6.51
CA TYR A 188 6.80 -4.35 7.43
C TYR A 188 7.49 -4.27 8.80
N ALA A 189 7.95 -5.38 9.35
CA ALA A 189 8.64 -5.40 10.64
C ALA A 189 9.98 -4.61 10.63
N ARG A 190 10.63 -4.51 9.47
CA ARG A 190 11.83 -3.68 9.29
C ARG A 190 11.50 -2.20 9.13
N VAL A 191 10.44 -1.89 8.38
CA VAL A 191 9.97 -0.50 8.15
C VAL A 191 9.32 0.09 9.40
N ASP A 192 8.74 -0.73 10.28
CA ASP A 192 8.03 -0.30 11.49
C ASP A 192 9.00 0.04 12.65
N ARG A 193 10.08 0.76 12.33
CA ARG A 193 11.07 1.27 13.27
C ARG A 193 11.31 2.75 13.03
N SER A 194 11.25 3.53 14.12
CA SER A 194 11.33 5.00 14.06
C SER A 194 12.76 5.50 13.92
N PRO A 195 13.07 6.31 12.90
CA PRO A 195 14.32 7.07 12.80
C PRO A 195 14.35 8.31 13.67
N MET A 196 13.20 8.76 14.23
CA MET A 196 13.04 10.06 14.87
C MET A 196 14.00 10.27 16.03
N GLY A 197 14.53 11.50 16.14
CA GLY A 197 15.40 11.91 17.26
C GLY A 197 16.86 11.48 17.10
N THR A 198 17.29 11.17 15.88
CA THR A 198 18.70 10.83 15.58
C THR A 198 19.57 12.04 15.25
N THR A 199 18.99 13.19 15.07
CA THR A 199 19.69 14.45 14.79
C THR A 199 20.70 14.29 13.64
N VAL A 200 20.24 13.77 12.54
CA VAL A 200 20.88 13.45 11.25
C VAL A 200 21.83 12.25 11.29
N LEU A 201 22.97 12.30 11.96
CA LEU A 201 24.06 11.33 11.76
C LEU A 201 24.54 10.64 13.05
N ASN A 202 24.63 11.38 14.14
CA ASN A 202 25.41 10.95 15.30
C ASN A 202 24.57 10.90 16.61
N GLY A 203 23.27 11.09 16.52
CA GLY A 203 22.41 11.21 17.70
C GLY A 203 22.56 12.58 18.37
N THR A 204 22.10 12.68 19.59
CA THR A 204 22.10 13.92 20.36
C THR A 204 22.50 13.67 21.82
N SER A 205 23.14 14.64 22.45
CA SER A 205 23.36 14.65 23.90
C SER A 205 22.17 15.18 24.71
N TRP A 206 21.13 15.67 24.04
CA TRP A 206 19.88 16.03 24.71
C TRP A 206 19.20 14.76 25.26
N PRO A 207 18.61 14.81 26.47
CA PRO A 207 17.91 13.66 27.05
C PRO A 207 16.53 13.45 26.39
N LEU A 208 16.54 13.18 25.08
CA LEU A 208 15.34 12.93 24.31
C LEU A 208 14.88 11.49 24.48
N ASP A 209 13.63 11.29 24.87
CA ASP A 209 13.01 9.95 24.92
C ASP A 209 12.55 9.51 23.52
N ARG A 210 13.48 8.89 22.77
CA ARG A 210 13.22 8.40 21.42
C ARG A 210 12.21 7.26 21.40
N GLN A 211 12.19 6.39 22.44
CA GLN A 211 11.23 5.29 22.50
C GLN A 211 9.80 5.83 22.64
N ARG A 212 9.58 6.77 23.55
CA ARG A 212 8.27 7.39 23.70
C ARG A 212 7.83 8.16 22.45
N MET A 213 8.78 8.75 21.72
CA MET A 213 8.52 9.37 20.41
C MET A 213 8.05 8.34 19.39
N ALA A 214 8.72 7.18 19.33
CA ALA A 214 8.33 6.07 18.47
C ALA A 214 6.93 5.53 18.82
N ASP A 215 6.66 5.33 20.10
CA ASP A 215 5.36 4.87 20.62
C ASP A 215 4.24 5.84 20.25
N TYR A 216 4.46 7.14 20.41
CA TYR A 216 3.50 8.19 20.04
C TYR A 216 3.19 8.18 18.53
N LEU A 217 4.20 7.93 17.70
CA LEU A 217 4.06 7.85 16.24
C LEU A 217 3.59 6.46 15.77
N GLY A 218 3.37 5.53 16.69
CA GLY A 218 2.87 4.18 16.43
C GLY A 218 3.88 3.26 15.76
N PHE A 219 5.18 3.44 15.99
CA PHE A 219 6.23 2.52 15.56
C PHE A 219 6.47 1.44 16.61
N ALA A 220 6.78 0.22 16.16
CA ALA A 220 7.06 -0.91 17.05
C ALA A 220 8.43 -0.82 17.76
N GLY A 221 9.32 0.08 17.33
CA GLY A 221 10.64 0.24 17.91
C GLY A 221 11.46 1.33 17.26
N LEU A 222 12.76 1.31 17.52
CA LEU A 222 13.72 2.31 17.03
C LEU A 222 14.64 1.73 15.97
N VAL A 223 15.13 2.58 15.05
CA VAL A 223 16.40 2.38 14.39
C VAL A 223 17.48 2.89 15.34
N GLU A 224 18.28 1.98 15.89
CA GLU A 224 19.21 2.29 16.97
C GLU A 224 20.35 3.21 16.54
N ASN A 225 21.00 2.89 15.43
CA ASN A 225 22.12 3.65 14.92
C ASN A 225 21.62 4.90 14.17
N ALA A 226 22.09 6.08 14.57
CA ALA A 226 21.66 7.35 14.01
C ALA A 226 22.02 7.50 12.52
N TYR A 227 23.18 6.98 12.11
CA TYR A 227 23.61 7.03 10.72
C TYR A 227 22.78 6.10 9.85
N ASP A 228 22.51 4.88 10.32
CA ASP A 228 21.62 3.93 9.66
C ASP A 228 20.23 4.54 9.47
N ALA A 229 19.64 5.08 10.53
CA ALA A 229 18.31 5.66 10.53
C ALA A 229 18.09 6.74 9.44
N SER A 230 19.08 7.60 9.23
CA SER A 230 18.96 8.76 8.35
C SER A 230 19.53 8.55 6.96
N GLN A 231 20.49 7.61 6.79
CA GLN A 231 21.26 7.48 5.56
C GLN A 231 21.08 6.10 4.90
N ILE A 232 21.19 5.02 5.65
CA ILE A 232 21.18 3.67 5.07
C ILE A 232 19.74 3.15 4.97
N ALA A 233 19.05 2.98 6.08
CA ALA A 233 17.68 2.47 6.09
C ALA A 233 16.71 3.35 5.29
N ALA A 234 16.94 4.67 5.28
CA ALA A 234 16.16 5.61 4.47
C ALA A 234 16.35 5.41 2.95
N ALA A 235 17.40 4.73 2.51
CA ALA A 235 17.70 4.44 1.12
C ALA A 235 17.38 2.99 0.73
N ASP A 236 17.76 2.00 1.54
CA ASP A 236 17.64 0.58 1.18
C ASP A 236 16.24 0.00 1.41
N LEU A 237 15.52 0.41 2.45
CA LEU A 237 14.13 -0.05 2.68
C LEU A 237 13.18 0.27 1.51
N PRO A 238 13.21 1.45 0.87
CA PRO A 238 12.45 1.70 -0.36
C PRO A 238 12.80 0.74 -1.50
N VAL A 239 14.06 0.33 -1.63
CA VAL A 239 14.51 -0.63 -2.65
C VAL A 239 13.93 -2.02 -2.34
N GLU A 240 13.96 -2.46 -1.08
CA GLU A 240 13.35 -3.71 -0.66
C GLU A 240 11.85 -3.74 -0.98
N VAL A 241 11.11 -2.69 -0.62
CA VAL A 241 9.67 -2.55 -0.94
C VAL A 241 9.43 -2.56 -2.45
N GLY A 242 10.26 -1.84 -3.21
CA GLY A 242 10.20 -1.83 -4.69
C GLY A 242 10.38 -3.23 -5.28
N GLY A 243 11.30 -4.02 -4.73
CA GLY A 243 11.52 -5.42 -5.12
C GLY A 243 10.27 -6.29 -4.90
N ILE A 244 9.59 -6.13 -3.78
CA ILE A 244 8.33 -6.85 -3.48
C ILE A 244 7.23 -6.46 -4.48
N VAL A 245 7.03 -5.16 -4.70
CA VAL A 245 6.03 -4.67 -5.68
C VAL A 245 6.32 -5.22 -7.07
N THR A 246 7.58 -5.28 -7.48
CA THR A 246 8.01 -5.87 -8.74
C THR A 246 7.69 -7.37 -8.79
N GLY A 247 7.95 -8.12 -7.72
CA GLY A 247 7.61 -9.55 -7.62
C GLY A 247 6.10 -9.79 -7.79
N ILE A 248 5.27 -9.02 -7.10
CA ILE A 248 3.81 -9.08 -7.23
C ILE A 248 3.38 -8.77 -8.67
N ALA A 249 3.96 -7.73 -9.28
CA ALA A 249 3.65 -7.35 -10.64
C ALA A 249 4.00 -8.46 -11.66
N LEU A 250 5.10 -9.18 -11.45
CA LEU A 250 5.48 -10.34 -12.27
C LEU A 250 4.48 -11.51 -12.11
N HIS A 251 4.06 -11.84 -10.89
CA HIS A 251 3.07 -12.90 -10.66
C HIS A 251 1.71 -12.57 -11.30
N VAL A 252 1.21 -11.35 -11.07
CA VAL A 252 -0.07 -10.90 -11.63
C VAL A 252 0.02 -10.74 -13.15
N GLY A 253 1.12 -10.16 -13.64
CA GLY A 253 1.36 -9.96 -15.06
C GLY A 253 1.42 -11.28 -15.83
N GLY A 254 2.12 -12.30 -15.29
CA GLY A 254 2.17 -13.64 -15.88
C GLY A 254 0.77 -14.28 -15.98
N PHE A 255 -0.06 -14.15 -14.95
CA PHE A 255 -1.44 -14.62 -14.99
C PHE A 255 -2.27 -13.91 -16.09
N ILE A 256 -2.16 -12.59 -16.17
CA ILE A 256 -2.87 -11.81 -17.20
C ILE A 256 -2.39 -12.21 -18.60
N GLU A 257 -1.10 -12.42 -18.80
CA GLU A 257 -0.54 -12.87 -20.07
C GLU A 257 -1.06 -14.25 -20.47
N ASP A 258 -1.13 -15.19 -19.52
CA ASP A 258 -1.72 -16.52 -19.76
C ASP A 258 -3.19 -16.40 -20.19
N VAL A 259 -3.98 -15.57 -19.49
CA VAL A 259 -5.39 -15.33 -19.84
C VAL A 259 -5.51 -14.75 -21.26
N MET A 260 -4.70 -13.77 -21.62
CA MET A 260 -4.68 -13.17 -22.96
C MET A 260 -4.26 -14.17 -24.03
N THR A 261 -3.23 -14.97 -23.75
CA THR A 261 -2.76 -16.03 -24.66
C THR A 261 -3.85 -17.06 -24.89
N GLN A 262 -4.54 -17.52 -23.85
CA GLN A 262 -5.64 -18.46 -23.96
C GLN A 262 -6.84 -17.89 -24.72
N TYR A 263 -7.20 -16.64 -24.45
CA TYR A 263 -8.28 -15.95 -25.15
C TYR A 263 -8.02 -15.82 -26.66
N ALA A 264 -6.76 -15.68 -27.06
CA ALA A 264 -6.35 -15.57 -28.47
C ALA A 264 -6.28 -16.92 -29.23
N GLN A 265 -6.40 -18.07 -28.52
CA GLN A 265 -6.35 -19.38 -29.16
C GLN A 265 -7.57 -19.64 -30.04
N ALA A 266 -7.39 -20.45 -31.08
CA ALA A 266 -8.50 -20.88 -31.95
C ALA A 266 -9.57 -21.70 -31.19
N ARG A 267 -9.19 -22.37 -30.11
CA ARG A 267 -10.06 -23.13 -29.20
C ARG A 267 -9.71 -22.78 -27.74
N PRO A 268 -10.09 -21.58 -27.29
CA PRO A 268 -9.77 -21.15 -25.96
C PRO A 268 -10.52 -21.98 -24.90
N TRP A 269 -9.84 -22.30 -23.81
CA TRP A 269 -10.49 -22.89 -22.64
C TRP A 269 -10.81 -21.84 -21.56
N ILE A 270 -10.28 -20.59 -21.69
CA ILE A 270 -10.72 -19.41 -20.94
C ILE A 270 -11.55 -18.54 -21.89
N LEU A 271 -12.79 -18.27 -21.51
CA LEU A 271 -13.65 -17.34 -22.21
C LEU A 271 -13.91 -16.13 -21.31
N LEU A 272 -13.63 -14.94 -21.83
CA LEU A 272 -13.95 -13.71 -21.14
C LEU A 272 -15.41 -13.32 -21.40
N ARG A 273 -16.08 -12.83 -20.36
CA ARG A 273 -17.45 -12.33 -20.51
C ARG A 273 -17.46 -11.10 -21.42
N GLU A 274 -18.23 -11.15 -22.49
CA GLU A 274 -18.39 -10.01 -23.40
C GLU A 274 -19.04 -8.82 -22.68
N GLY A 275 -18.40 -7.64 -22.77
CA GLY A 275 -18.95 -6.38 -22.33
C GLY A 275 -19.73 -5.71 -23.45
N GLY A 276 -20.95 -5.29 -23.19
CA GLY A 276 -21.78 -4.50 -24.10
C GLY A 276 -21.75 -3.02 -23.75
N GLY A 277 -21.06 -2.19 -24.52
CA GLY A 277 -21.20 -0.74 -24.51
C GLY A 277 -20.86 -0.05 -23.15
N THR A 278 -21.38 1.16 -22.97
CA THR A 278 -21.11 2.07 -21.84
C THR A 278 -21.69 1.62 -20.48
N THR A 279 -22.42 0.53 -20.41
CA THR A 279 -23.12 0.07 -19.19
C THR A 279 -22.35 -0.99 -18.38
N GLY A 280 -21.10 -1.22 -18.66
CA GLY A 280 -20.14 -1.96 -17.84
C GLY A 280 -20.66 -3.28 -17.24
N GLY A 281 -20.27 -4.41 -17.78
CA GLY A 281 -20.67 -5.71 -17.23
C GLY A 281 -19.86 -6.87 -17.78
N GLY A 282 -18.85 -6.61 -18.59
CA GLY A 282 -17.99 -7.61 -19.19
C GLY A 282 -16.51 -7.34 -18.97
N ASN A 283 -15.70 -8.35 -19.28
CA ASN A 283 -14.23 -8.29 -19.23
C ASN A 283 -13.61 -7.90 -20.57
N THR A 284 -14.44 -7.61 -21.58
CA THR A 284 -13.99 -7.22 -22.92
C THR A 284 -14.65 -5.93 -23.36
N TYR A 285 -13.99 -5.17 -24.22
CA TYR A 285 -14.56 -3.96 -24.84
C TYR A 285 -14.46 -4.03 -26.36
N VAL A 286 -15.40 -3.33 -27.04
CA VAL A 286 -15.46 -3.29 -28.49
C VAL A 286 -14.39 -2.35 -29.03
N SER A 287 -13.66 -2.77 -30.07
CA SER A 287 -12.73 -1.89 -30.76
C SER A 287 -13.46 -0.72 -31.43
N SER A 288 -12.93 0.49 -31.30
CA SER A 288 -13.49 1.70 -31.93
C SER A 288 -13.48 1.65 -33.46
N ALA A 289 -12.54 0.93 -34.05
CA ALA A 289 -12.36 0.83 -35.53
C ALA A 289 -12.92 -0.47 -36.12
N MET A 290 -13.06 -1.51 -35.32
CA MET A 290 -13.44 -2.86 -35.74
C MET A 290 -14.55 -3.41 -34.86
N PRO A 291 -15.84 -3.19 -35.20
CA PRO A 291 -16.98 -3.53 -34.31
C PRO A 291 -17.07 -5.02 -33.94
N GLN A 292 -16.53 -5.91 -34.77
CA GLN A 292 -16.47 -7.37 -34.54
C GLN A 292 -15.37 -7.75 -33.53
N LYS A 293 -14.39 -6.87 -33.29
CA LYS A 293 -13.23 -7.17 -32.40
C LYS A 293 -13.58 -6.91 -30.93
N ARG A 294 -13.36 -7.91 -30.10
CA ARG A 294 -13.42 -7.82 -28.65
C ARG A 294 -12.01 -7.79 -28.10
N ASN A 295 -11.73 -6.81 -27.26
CA ASN A 295 -10.42 -6.69 -26.60
C ASN A 295 -10.60 -7.06 -25.13
N PRO A 296 -9.73 -7.91 -24.58
CA PRO A 296 -9.71 -8.24 -23.14
C PRO A 296 -9.19 -7.08 -22.29
#